data_f8439f695670381340aba56eb948439f
#
_entry.id   f8439f695670381340aba56eb948439f
#
_cell.length_a   1.000
_cell.length_b   1.000
_cell.length_c   1.000
_cell.angle_alpha   90.00
_cell.angle_beta   90.00
_cell.angle_gamma   90.00
#
_symmetry.space_group_name_H-M   'P 1'
#
loop_
_entity.id
_entity.type
_entity.pdbx_description
1 polymer ?
#
loop_
_entity_poly.entity_id
_entity_poly.type
_entity_poly.pdbx_seq_one_letter_code
_entity_poly.pdbx_strand_id
1 'polypeptide(L)'
;DHGFNASTFSSRVTIATLSDVYSAITSAIGTLKGPLHGGANEGVIKMLHEIGDLEKVDAYVEDCLTHKRKIMGIGHRVYTTLDPRAPHLKRMAQKLTKELGEPKWIQMSERIAELMLEKKNLNANVDFYSATVYYSLGIPTDLFTPIFAIARTAGWTAHILEHLDGNRLIRPRAQYA
;
A
#
# COMPACT_ATOMS: atom_id res chain seq x y z
N ASP A 1 4.65 5.45 10.25
CA ASP A 1 4.69 3.97 10.22
C ASP A 1 3.48 3.41 10.95
N HIS A 2 3.10 2.18 10.62
CA HIS A 2 1.89 1.59 11.17
C HIS A 2 2.11 0.09 11.44
N GLY A 3 2.61 -0.20 12.63
CA GLY A 3 2.87 -1.56 13.09
C GLY A 3 4.10 -2.21 12.44
N PHE A 4 4.10 -3.54 12.44
CA PHE A 4 5.23 -4.36 12.08
C PHE A 4 5.06 -4.96 10.67
N ASN A 5 5.13 -4.11 9.66
CA ASN A 5 4.98 -4.52 8.26
C ASN A 5 6.23 -5.26 7.73
N ALA A 6 6.13 -5.82 6.53
CA ALA A 6 7.20 -6.66 5.96
C ALA A 6 8.54 -5.94 5.81
N SER A 7 8.55 -4.67 5.38
CA SER A 7 9.80 -3.91 5.23
C SER A 7 10.41 -3.51 6.59
N THR A 8 9.59 -3.18 7.56
CA THR A 8 10.03 -2.95 8.95
C THR A 8 10.62 -4.24 9.54
N PHE A 9 9.97 -5.39 9.32
CA PHE A 9 10.51 -6.68 9.75
C PHE A 9 11.87 -6.98 9.10
N SER A 10 12.01 -6.75 7.80
CA SER A 10 13.25 -6.93 7.06
C SER A 10 14.39 -6.07 7.63
N SER A 11 14.13 -4.79 7.91
CA SER A 11 15.14 -3.90 8.52
C SER A 11 15.56 -4.38 9.91
N ARG A 12 14.62 -4.88 10.72
CA ARG A 12 14.92 -5.44 12.05
C ARG A 12 15.72 -6.75 11.96
N VAL A 13 15.42 -7.62 11.01
CA VAL A 13 16.22 -8.83 10.78
C VAL A 13 17.65 -8.47 10.43
N THR A 14 17.84 -7.49 9.54
CA THR A 14 19.18 -7.06 9.13
C THR A 14 19.94 -6.43 10.29
N ILE A 15 19.36 -5.49 11.01
CA ILE A 15 20.05 -4.81 12.12
C ILE A 15 20.29 -5.75 13.31
N ALA A 16 19.45 -6.76 13.52
CA ALA A 16 19.62 -7.79 14.55
C ALA A 16 20.93 -8.56 14.42
N THR A 17 21.55 -8.56 13.26
CA THR A 17 22.88 -9.16 13.00
C THR A 17 24.02 -8.23 13.41
N LEU A 18 23.73 -7.02 13.93
CA LEU A 18 24.68 -5.94 14.16
C LEU A 18 25.32 -5.40 12.87
N SER A 19 24.65 -5.54 11.74
CA SER A 19 24.98 -4.81 10.52
C SER A 19 24.73 -3.31 10.70
N ASP A 20 25.09 -2.50 9.70
CA ASP A 20 24.90 -1.06 9.78
C ASP A 20 23.47 -0.62 9.39
N VAL A 21 23.13 0.62 9.74
CA VAL A 21 21.82 1.23 9.47
C VAL A 21 21.53 1.32 7.97
N TYR A 22 22.53 1.58 7.14
CA TYR A 22 22.37 1.69 5.69
C TYR A 22 21.97 0.34 5.08
N SER A 23 22.59 -0.74 5.51
CA SER A 23 22.24 -2.10 5.12
C SER A 23 20.82 -2.45 5.54
N ALA A 24 20.41 -2.08 6.75
CA ALA A 24 19.05 -2.32 7.26
C ALA A 24 17.99 -1.52 6.46
N ILE A 25 18.23 -0.26 6.15
CA ILE A 25 17.36 0.57 5.30
C ILE A 25 17.32 0.03 3.87
N THR A 26 18.45 -0.37 3.31
CA THR A 26 18.51 -0.98 1.95
C THR A 26 17.66 -2.24 1.88
N SER A 27 17.74 -3.11 2.89
CA SER A 27 16.91 -4.32 3.02
C SER A 27 15.42 -3.97 3.07
N ALA A 28 15.06 -2.92 3.84
CA ALA A 28 13.68 -2.43 3.92
C ALA A 28 13.17 -1.91 2.58
N ILE A 29 13.97 -1.12 1.85
CA ILE A 29 13.64 -0.61 0.52
C ILE A 29 13.43 -1.76 -0.47
N GLY A 30 14.32 -2.76 -0.48
CA GLY A 30 14.18 -3.94 -1.32
C GLY A 30 12.90 -4.72 -1.05
N THR A 31 12.50 -4.82 0.23
CA THR A 31 11.24 -5.46 0.63
C THR A 31 10.02 -4.61 0.24
N LEU A 32 10.10 -3.28 0.43
CA LEU A 32 9.02 -2.36 0.08
C LEU A 32 8.73 -2.36 -1.43
N LYS A 33 9.76 -2.49 -2.27
CA LYS A 33 9.64 -2.52 -3.74
C LYS A 33 8.73 -3.67 -4.24
N GLY A 34 8.54 -4.71 -3.46
CA GLY A 34 7.75 -5.87 -3.86
C GLY A 34 6.29 -5.50 -4.17
N PRO A 35 5.69 -6.05 -5.25
CA PRO A 35 4.33 -5.72 -5.69
C PRO A 35 3.25 -6.14 -4.70
N LEU A 36 3.56 -6.98 -3.73
CA LEU A 36 2.67 -7.38 -2.64
C LEU A 36 2.82 -6.50 -1.40
N HIS A 37 3.67 -5.47 -1.45
CA HIS A 37 3.90 -4.53 -0.36
C HIS A 37 3.77 -3.09 -0.88
N GLY A 38 4.84 -2.32 -1.00
CA GLY A 38 4.77 -0.89 -1.33
C GLY A 38 4.42 -0.56 -2.78
N GLY A 39 4.44 -1.53 -3.70
CA GLY A 39 4.03 -1.34 -5.09
C GLY A 39 2.52 -1.42 -5.35
N ALA A 40 1.69 -1.57 -4.31
CA ALA A 40 0.25 -1.75 -4.48
C ALA A 40 -0.44 -0.49 -5.04
N ASN A 41 -0.03 0.70 -4.63
CA ASN A 41 -0.59 1.97 -5.12
C ASN A 41 -0.33 2.22 -6.62
N GLU A 42 0.85 1.83 -7.13
CA GLU A 42 1.13 1.83 -8.56
C GLU A 42 0.19 0.88 -9.32
N GLY A 43 -0.07 -0.30 -8.74
CA GLY A 43 -1.06 -1.24 -9.28
C GLY A 43 -2.48 -0.67 -9.31
N VAL A 44 -2.87 0.11 -8.32
CA VAL A 44 -4.20 0.76 -8.28
C VAL A 44 -4.35 1.77 -9.41
N ILE A 45 -3.39 2.67 -9.61
CA ILE A 45 -3.54 3.67 -10.67
C ILE A 45 -3.52 3.04 -12.07
N LYS A 46 -2.71 1.99 -12.29
CA LYS A 46 -2.72 1.22 -13.55
C LYS A 46 -4.10 0.59 -13.79
N MET A 47 -4.71 0.01 -12.77
CA MET A 47 -6.06 -0.55 -12.83
C MET A 47 -7.10 0.53 -13.16
N LEU A 48 -7.05 1.70 -12.55
CA LEU A 48 -7.96 2.81 -12.85
C LEU A 48 -7.80 3.29 -14.31
N HIS A 49 -6.59 3.34 -14.84
CA HIS A 49 -6.34 3.63 -16.25
C HIS A 49 -6.88 2.55 -17.19
N GLU A 50 -6.77 1.28 -16.83
CA GLU A 50 -7.32 0.14 -17.59
C GLU A 50 -8.84 0.23 -17.67
N ILE A 51 -9.51 0.56 -16.57
CA ILE A 51 -10.96 0.78 -16.53
C ILE A 51 -11.37 1.98 -17.38
N GLY A 52 -10.67 3.10 -17.24
CA GLY A 52 -10.79 4.34 -18.01
C GLY A 52 -11.99 5.21 -17.63
N ASP A 53 -13.18 4.63 -17.45
CA ASP A 53 -14.42 5.37 -17.20
C ASP A 53 -15.30 4.72 -16.11
N LEU A 54 -16.06 5.57 -15.40
CA LEU A 54 -16.93 5.15 -14.29
C LEU A 54 -17.93 4.05 -14.71
N GLU A 55 -18.50 4.18 -15.91
CA GLU A 55 -19.51 3.24 -16.43
C GLU A 55 -18.98 1.82 -16.63
N LYS A 56 -17.66 1.65 -16.75
CA LYS A 56 -17.01 0.34 -16.93
C LYS A 56 -16.62 -0.34 -15.63
N VAL A 57 -16.72 0.35 -14.50
CA VAL A 57 -16.25 -0.16 -13.19
C VAL A 57 -16.97 -1.44 -12.80
N ASP A 58 -18.30 -1.47 -12.88
CA ASP A 58 -19.11 -2.62 -12.46
C ASP A 58 -18.77 -3.88 -13.26
N ALA A 59 -18.66 -3.75 -14.58
CA ALA A 59 -18.27 -4.86 -15.46
C ALA A 59 -16.85 -5.35 -15.20
N TYR A 60 -15.89 -4.42 -14.95
CA TYR A 60 -14.52 -4.76 -14.63
C TYR A 60 -14.40 -5.53 -13.30
N VAL A 61 -15.08 -5.05 -12.27
CA VAL A 61 -15.09 -5.72 -10.96
C VAL A 61 -15.70 -7.12 -11.07
N GLU A 62 -16.82 -7.27 -11.80
CA GLU A 62 -17.45 -8.57 -12.00
C GLU A 62 -16.55 -9.57 -12.74
N ASP A 63 -15.88 -9.11 -13.79
CA ASP A 63 -14.90 -9.92 -14.52
C ASP A 63 -13.72 -10.33 -13.62
N CYS A 64 -13.19 -9.40 -12.82
CA CYS A 64 -12.16 -9.72 -11.84
C CYS A 64 -12.59 -10.79 -10.83
N LEU A 65 -13.81 -10.69 -10.32
CA LEU A 65 -14.34 -11.64 -9.36
C LEU A 65 -14.58 -13.02 -9.98
N THR A 66 -15.12 -13.06 -11.20
CA THR A 66 -15.38 -14.30 -11.96
C THR A 66 -14.09 -15.05 -12.25
N HIS A 67 -13.05 -14.36 -12.70
CA HIS A 67 -11.76 -14.95 -13.07
C HIS A 67 -10.74 -14.97 -11.92
N LYS A 68 -11.17 -14.66 -10.69
CA LYS A 68 -10.32 -14.61 -9.49
C LYS A 68 -9.10 -13.71 -9.65
N ARG A 69 -9.22 -12.65 -10.46
CA ARG A 69 -8.18 -11.63 -10.59
C ARG A 69 -8.18 -10.71 -9.38
N LYS A 70 -7.01 -10.32 -8.92
CA LYS A 70 -6.87 -9.45 -7.76
C LYS A 70 -7.24 -8.02 -8.12
N ILE A 71 -8.10 -7.39 -7.33
CA ILE A 71 -8.37 -5.95 -7.36
C ILE A 71 -7.36 -5.27 -6.43
N MET A 72 -6.53 -4.39 -7.00
CA MET A 72 -5.42 -3.78 -6.26
C MET A 72 -5.92 -2.77 -5.21
N GLY A 73 -5.23 -2.71 -4.09
CA GLY A 73 -5.57 -1.78 -2.99
C GLY A 73 -6.80 -2.17 -2.16
N ILE A 74 -7.38 -3.34 -2.40
CA ILE A 74 -8.53 -3.87 -1.65
C ILE A 74 -8.10 -4.99 -0.70
N GLY A 75 -8.59 -4.92 0.53
CA GLY A 75 -8.25 -5.86 1.61
C GLY A 75 -6.93 -5.54 2.29
N HIS A 76 -6.74 -6.11 3.47
CA HIS A 76 -5.52 -5.98 4.26
C HIS A 76 -5.24 -7.28 5.01
N ARG A 77 -3.95 -7.63 5.17
CA ARG A 77 -3.61 -8.90 5.83
C ARG A 77 -3.88 -8.89 7.34
N VAL A 78 -3.86 -7.72 7.96
CA VAL A 78 -4.03 -7.53 9.41
C VAL A 78 -5.38 -6.92 9.73
N TYR A 79 -5.80 -5.86 9.00
CA TYR A 79 -7.08 -5.22 9.26
C TYR A 79 -8.22 -6.01 8.65
N THR A 80 -9.17 -6.39 9.49
CA THR A 80 -10.49 -6.91 9.11
C THR A 80 -11.53 -5.80 8.98
N THR A 81 -11.19 -4.60 9.45
CA THR A 81 -12.00 -3.38 9.39
C THR A 81 -11.35 -2.34 8.48
N LEU A 82 -11.99 -1.19 8.33
CA LEU A 82 -11.46 -0.08 7.54
C LEU A 82 -10.12 0.41 8.10
N ASP A 83 -9.12 0.54 7.25
CA ASP A 83 -7.84 1.15 7.60
C ASP A 83 -8.06 2.61 8.04
N PRO A 84 -7.62 3.02 9.24
CA PRO A 84 -7.87 4.36 9.77
C PRO A 84 -7.27 5.48 8.93
N ARG A 85 -6.31 5.18 8.05
CA ARG A 85 -5.70 6.15 7.12
C ARG A 85 -6.55 6.37 5.86
N ALA A 86 -7.32 5.36 5.44
CA ALA A 86 -8.10 5.40 4.20
C ALA A 86 -9.11 6.56 4.14
N PRO A 87 -9.87 6.89 5.20
CA PRO A 87 -10.80 8.04 5.17
C PRO A 87 -10.10 9.40 4.97
N HIS A 88 -8.88 9.56 5.51
CA HIS A 88 -8.11 10.79 5.33
C HIS A 88 -7.66 10.96 3.89
N LEU A 89 -7.11 9.91 3.29
CA LEU A 89 -6.69 9.91 1.89
C LEU A 89 -7.88 10.04 0.93
N LYS A 90 -9.01 9.40 1.25
CA LYS A 90 -10.25 9.56 0.47
C LYS A 90 -10.67 11.03 0.39
N ARG A 91 -10.73 11.74 1.53
CA ARG A 91 -11.06 13.18 1.57
C ARG A 91 -10.06 14.02 0.77
N MET A 92 -8.76 13.71 0.86
CA MET A 92 -7.74 14.40 0.06
C MET A 92 -7.94 14.17 -1.44
N ALA A 93 -8.18 12.92 -1.85
CA ALA A 93 -8.46 12.57 -3.23
C ALA A 93 -9.71 13.29 -3.76
N GLN A 94 -10.80 13.32 -3.00
CA GLN A 94 -12.03 14.05 -3.35
C GLN A 94 -11.76 15.53 -3.57
N LYS A 95 -11.00 16.17 -2.67
CA LYS A 95 -10.65 17.60 -2.79
C LYS A 95 -9.78 17.84 -4.02
N LEU A 96 -8.68 17.11 -4.18
CA LEU A 96 -7.74 17.33 -5.28
C LEU A 96 -8.37 17.08 -6.65
N THR A 97 -9.10 15.97 -6.83
CA THR A 97 -9.73 15.67 -8.12
C THR A 97 -10.81 16.68 -8.49
N LYS A 98 -11.53 17.24 -7.49
CA LYS A 98 -12.49 18.33 -7.70
C LYS A 98 -11.80 19.63 -8.13
N GLU A 99 -10.72 20.02 -7.46
CA GLU A 99 -9.95 21.25 -7.77
C GLU A 99 -9.31 21.16 -9.16
N LEU A 100 -8.90 19.97 -9.60
CA LEU A 100 -8.33 19.73 -10.92
C LEU A 100 -9.35 19.53 -12.04
N GLY A 101 -10.65 19.45 -11.71
CA GLY A 101 -11.70 19.19 -12.69
C GLY A 101 -11.72 17.76 -13.24
N GLU A 102 -11.07 16.80 -12.54
CA GLU A 102 -10.99 15.40 -12.94
C GLU A 102 -11.62 14.44 -11.89
N PRO A 103 -12.91 14.60 -11.55
CA PRO A 103 -13.55 13.83 -10.49
C PRO A 103 -13.67 12.32 -10.81
N LYS A 104 -13.51 11.93 -12.06
CA LYS A 104 -13.67 10.53 -12.49
C LYS A 104 -12.79 9.56 -11.71
N TRP A 105 -11.57 9.93 -11.35
CA TRP A 105 -10.63 9.06 -10.66
C TRP A 105 -11.10 8.67 -9.27
N ILE A 106 -11.59 9.64 -8.49
CA ILE A 106 -12.14 9.34 -7.17
C ILE A 106 -13.50 8.65 -7.27
N GLN A 107 -14.34 9.00 -8.25
CA GLN A 107 -15.64 8.36 -8.46
C GLN A 107 -15.47 6.86 -8.79
N MET A 108 -14.56 6.51 -9.68
CA MET A 108 -14.22 5.11 -9.97
C MET A 108 -13.71 4.38 -8.71
N SER A 109 -12.82 5.02 -7.96
CA SER A 109 -12.30 4.45 -6.72
C SER A 109 -13.40 4.20 -5.69
N GLU A 110 -14.31 5.15 -5.50
CA GLU A 110 -15.45 4.99 -4.58
C GLU A 110 -16.37 3.85 -5.02
N ARG A 111 -16.67 3.76 -6.31
CA ARG A 111 -17.53 2.68 -6.84
C ARG A 111 -16.88 1.30 -6.67
N ILE A 112 -15.59 1.17 -6.94
CA ILE A 112 -14.85 -0.09 -6.70
C ILE A 112 -14.89 -0.47 -5.21
N ALA A 113 -14.62 0.48 -4.31
CA ALA A 113 -14.62 0.23 -2.87
C ALA A 113 -16.01 -0.21 -2.37
N GLU A 114 -17.08 0.41 -2.86
CA GLU A 114 -18.45 0.06 -2.56
C GLU A 114 -18.79 -1.38 -3.00
N LEU A 115 -18.52 -1.72 -4.26
CA LEU A 115 -18.73 -3.06 -4.81
C LEU A 115 -17.96 -4.15 -4.06
N MET A 116 -16.72 -3.86 -3.68
CA MET A 116 -15.90 -4.82 -2.96
C MET A 116 -16.34 -5.02 -1.51
N LEU A 117 -16.85 -3.97 -0.88
CA LEU A 117 -17.47 -4.07 0.44
C LEU A 117 -18.75 -4.90 0.38
N GLU A 118 -19.63 -4.62 -0.58
CA GLU A 118 -20.90 -5.33 -0.76
C GLU A 118 -20.71 -6.81 -1.12
N LYS A 119 -19.85 -7.10 -2.10
CA LYS A 119 -19.71 -8.45 -2.66
C LYS A 119 -18.77 -9.36 -1.89
N LYS A 120 -17.78 -8.82 -1.19
CA LYS A 120 -16.72 -9.58 -0.53
C LYS A 120 -16.47 -9.20 0.92
N ASN A 121 -17.13 -8.17 1.45
CA ASN A 121 -16.87 -7.58 2.77
C ASN A 121 -15.38 -7.18 2.93
N LEU A 122 -14.77 -6.63 1.87
CA LEU A 122 -13.38 -6.19 1.86
C LEU A 122 -13.32 -4.67 1.74
N ASN A 123 -12.56 -4.05 2.64
CA ASN A 123 -12.35 -2.61 2.66
C ASN A 123 -11.15 -2.20 1.78
N ALA A 124 -11.19 -0.96 1.29
CA ALA A 124 -10.04 -0.31 0.68
C ALA A 124 -8.94 -0.08 1.74
N ASN A 125 -7.69 -0.35 1.37
CA ASN A 125 -6.53 -0.09 2.22
C ASN A 125 -5.89 1.28 1.91
N VAL A 126 -4.78 1.61 2.57
CA VAL A 126 -4.09 2.90 2.39
C VAL A 126 -3.62 3.14 0.95
N ASP A 127 -3.20 2.10 0.24
CA ASP A 127 -2.66 2.20 -1.11
C ASP A 127 -3.73 2.59 -2.13
N PHE A 128 -4.99 2.24 -1.86
CA PHE A 128 -6.10 2.47 -2.77
C PHE A 128 -6.34 3.95 -3.04
N TYR A 129 -6.51 4.76 -2.00
CA TYR A 129 -6.75 6.19 -2.16
C TYR A 129 -5.46 7.01 -2.32
N SER A 130 -4.32 6.52 -1.82
CA SER A 130 -3.03 7.19 -2.03
C SER A 130 -2.65 7.26 -3.50
N ALA A 131 -3.02 6.25 -4.30
CA ALA A 131 -2.80 6.24 -5.73
C ALA A 131 -3.46 7.44 -6.43
N THR A 132 -4.73 7.69 -6.14
CA THR A 132 -5.47 8.84 -6.70
C THR A 132 -4.89 10.16 -6.21
N VAL A 133 -4.48 10.26 -4.93
CA VAL A 133 -3.83 11.47 -4.39
C VAL A 133 -2.53 11.76 -5.12
N TYR A 134 -1.65 10.79 -5.26
CA TYR A 134 -0.34 10.97 -5.92
C TYR A 134 -0.51 11.34 -7.39
N TYR A 135 -1.42 10.65 -8.08
CA TYR A 135 -1.73 10.97 -9.47
C TYR A 135 -2.25 12.40 -9.65
N SER A 136 -3.17 12.82 -8.79
CA SER A 136 -3.71 14.19 -8.81
C SER A 136 -2.66 15.26 -8.48
N LEU A 137 -1.62 14.92 -7.75
CA LEU A 137 -0.47 15.82 -7.50
C LEU A 137 0.53 15.85 -8.67
N GLY A 138 0.27 15.15 -9.76
CA GLY A 138 1.17 15.07 -10.92
C GLY A 138 2.43 14.25 -10.68
N ILE A 139 2.43 13.40 -9.66
CA ILE A 139 3.57 12.53 -9.35
C ILE A 139 3.61 11.40 -10.39
N PRO A 140 4.74 11.18 -11.09
CA PRO A 140 4.91 10.04 -11.98
C PRO A 140 4.69 8.72 -11.24
N THR A 141 4.02 7.76 -11.88
CA THR A 141 3.61 6.49 -11.24
C THR A 141 4.79 5.64 -10.77
N ASP A 142 5.93 5.71 -11.43
CA ASP A 142 7.18 5.04 -11.04
C ASP A 142 7.82 5.61 -9.78
N LEU A 143 7.40 6.81 -9.34
CA LEU A 143 7.83 7.44 -8.09
C LEU A 143 6.91 7.15 -6.89
N PHE A 144 5.80 6.45 -7.06
CA PHE A 144 4.86 6.18 -5.97
C PHE A 144 5.51 5.36 -4.84
N THR A 145 6.19 4.28 -5.19
CA THR A 145 6.95 3.47 -4.20
C THR A 145 8.13 4.24 -3.60
N PRO A 146 8.97 4.98 -4.34
CA PRO A 146 9.98 5.87 -3.78
C PRO A 146 9.46 6.89 -2.76
N ILE A 147 8.33 7.54 -3.05
CA ILE A 147 7.70 8.49 -2.10
C ILE A 147 7.24 7.78 -0.83
N PHE A 148 6.66 6.60 -0.97
CA PHE A 148 6.32 5.76 0.17
C PHE A 148 7.56 5.42 1.01
N ALA A 149 8.68 5.07 0.36
CA ALA A 149 9.95 4.78 1.03
C ALA A 149 10.47 5.99 1.83
N ILE A 150 10.42 7.20 1.23
CA ILE A 150 10.82 8.44 1.91
C ILE A 150 10.00 8.63 3.19
N ALA A 151 8.68 8.53 3.10
CA ALA A 151 7.78 8.67 4.26
C ALA A 151 8.02 7.59 5.32
N ARG A 152 8.35 6.36 4.91
CA ARG A 152 8.55 5.22 5.79
C ARG A 152 9.93 5.19 6.44
N THR A 153 10.92 5.87 5.91
CA THR A 153 12.30 5.86 6.43
C THR A 153 12.37 6.26 7.90
N ALA A 154 11.57 7.24 8.34
CA ALA A 154 11.48 7.61 9.75
C ALA A 154 11.02 6.43 10.63
N GLY A 155 10.02 5.67 10.19
CA GLY A 155 9.55 4.48 10.90
C GLY A 155 10.58 3.36 10.93
N TRP A 156 11.25 3.09 9.82
CA TRP A 156 12.34 2.09 9.80
C TRP A 156 13.46 2.47 10.75
N THR A 157 13.88 3.74 10.73
CA THR A 157 14.94 4.24 11.61
C THR A 157 14.55 4.10 13.08
N ALA A 158 13.34 4.45 13.45
CA ALA A 158 12.82 4.28 14.82
C ALA A 158 12.87 2.81 15.25
N HIS A 159 12.41 1.89 14.42
CA HIS A 159 12.45 0.44 14.69
C HIS A 159 13.87 -0.13 14.76
N ILE A 160 14.78 0.39 13.96
CA ILE A 160 16.20 0.01 14.00
C ILE A 160 16.83 0.43 15.33
N LEU A 161 16.62 1.68 15.76
CA LEU A 161 17.15 2.21 17.01
C LEU A 161 16.56 1.46 18.22
N GLU A 162 15.25 1.24 18.23
CA GLU A 162 14.58 0.45 19.26
C GLU A 162 15.15 -0.98 19.35
N HIS A 163 15.45 -1.59 18.19
CA HIS A 163 16.01 -2.95 18.19
C HIS A 163 17.44 -2.98 18.75
N LEU A 164 18.24 -1.97 18.46
CA LEU A 164 19.62 -1.87 18.94
C LEU A 164 19.72 -1.69 20.46
N ASP A 165 18.74 -1.05 21.09
CA ASP A 165 18.72 -0.81 22.55
C ASP A 165 18.66 -2.12 23.37
N GLY A 166 18.05 -3.16 22.82
CA GLY A 166 18.04 -4.49 23.44
C GLY A 166 18.30 -5.61 22.44
N ASN A 167 19.38 -5.47 21.66
CA ASN A 167 19.61 -6.31 20.48
C ASN A 167 19.61 -7.80 20.78
N ARG A 168 18.80 -8.52 20.01
CA ARG A 168 18.77 -9.98 19.96
C ARG A 168 18.66 -10.44 18.52
N LEU A 169 19.53 -11.35 18.12
CA LEU A 169 19.51 -11.95 16.77
C LEU A 169 18.15 -12.57 16.47
N ILE A 170 17.52 -12.14 15.37
CA ILE A 170 16.30 -12.72 14.85
C ILE A 170 16.67 -13.92 13.97
N ARG A 171 16.44 -15.13 14.49
CA ARG A 171 16.71 -16.39 13.78
C ARG A 171 15.59 -17.39 14.05
N PRO A 172 14.64 -17.52 13.13
CA PRO A 172 13.59 -18.56 13.25
C PRO A 172 14.19 -19.96 13.30
N ARG A 173 13.51 -20.86 14.01
CA ARG A 173 13.84 -22.30 13.99
C ARG A 173 13.07 -22.95 12.84
N ALA A 174 13.75 -23.85 12.12
CA ALA A 174 13.10 -24.74 11.16
C ALA A 174 12.75 -26.06 11.82
N GLN A 175 11.60 -26.61 11.46
CA GLN A 175 11.25 -27.99 11.75
C GLN A 175 11.34 -28.75 10.42
N TYR A 176 12.14 -29.77 10.39
CA TYR A 176 12.23 -30.69 9.24
C TYR A 176 11.06 -31.68 9.31
N ALA A 177 10.36 -31.86 8.18
CA ALA A 177 9.32 -32.85 8.02
C ALA A 177 9.92 -34.24 7.71
#